data_c8483c62a54dbe93a38369b842f7a3d5
#
_entry.id   c8483c62a54dbe93a38369b842f7a3d5
#
_cell.length_a   1.000
_cell.length_b   1.000
_cell.length_c   1.000
_cell.angle_alpha   90.00
_cell.angle_beta   90.00
_cell.angle_gamma   90.00
#
_symmetry.space_group_name_H-M   'P 1'
#
loop_
_entity.id
_entity.type
_entity.pdbx_description
1 polymer ?
#
loop_
_entity_poly.entity_id
_entity_poly.type
_entity_poly.pdbx_seq_one_letter_code
_entity_poly.pdbx_strand_id
1 'polypeptide(L)'
;EFRRVLFRSYVEGVTLEEMLRAARTAARIASSGRAGKPVGLTEKTIARSRYAVATPWEDVGVKEKIPYLEKLNEKIFSLDNRVRKVQAYLQDSTSHVLFCNSEGVSYYDYRPMVSFMAVCIMEENGKMENGYAGRSYRKGFEFMTDDVVDVIAREVVDRTAILFKAIKPKGGEMPVVMGSGGSGILLHEAIGHAFEADFNRKDISIFAGQLNKKVCNEHINVVDDGTIPFNRGSVNFDDEGVEGQKTYIVKEGVLTSYLHDRISAKHYGVNPTGNGRRDTFRNLPIPRMRATYMEAGNMKEADIISTVKNGIFVDTFTNGQVQIGAGDFTFFVKSGYLIEDGKLTQPIKDINIIGNGPKALADITMVADNDKIDNGTWTCGKDGQSCPVTCGMPSALVSKLTVGGEN
;
A
#
# COMPACT_ATOMS: atom_id res chain seq x y z
N GLU A 1 36.35 0.25 -4.52
CA GLU A 1 35.26 0.51 -3.56
C GLU A 1 34.89 2.00 -3.63
N PHE A 2 33.97 2.37 -4.55
CA PHE A 2 33.50 3.75 -4.64
C PHE A 2 32.48 4.01 -3.52
N ARG A 3 32.92 4.50 -2.38
CA ARG A 3 32.04 5.17 -1.42
C ARG A 3 31.54 6.46 -2.08
N ARG A 4 30.36 6.39 -2.77
CA ARG A 4 29.62 7.60 -3.09
C ARG A 4 28.99 8.11 -1.80
N VAL A 5 29.65 9.03 -1.16
CA VAL A 5 29.03 9.84 -0.12
C VAL A 5 28.02 10.73 -0.85
N LEU A 6 26.72 10.50 -0.62
CA LEU A 6 25.67 11.37 -1.12
C LEU A 6 25.68 12.66 -0.29
N PHE A 7 26.30 13.69 -0.84
CA PHE A 7 26.25 15.02 -0.26
C PHE A 7 24.90 15.65 -0.56
N ARG A 8 24.16 16.04 0.48
CA ARG A 8 22.90 16.75 0.34
C ARG A 8 22.87 17.96 1.25
N SER A 9 22.13 18.96 0.82
CA SER A 9 21.68 20.06 1.65
C SER A 9 20.20 20.30 1.39
N TYR A 10 19.48 20.76 2.39
CA TYR A 10 18.09 21.17 2.23
C TYR A 10 17.87 22.50 2.94
N VAL A 11 16.77 23.14 2.55
CA VAL A 11 16.30 24.39 3.12
C VAL A 11 14.77 24.34 3.18
N GLU A 12 14.18 25.01 4.17
CA GLU A 12 12.73 25.09 4.33
C GLU A 12 12.14 26.33 3.67
N GLY A 13 12.93 27.40 3.55
CA GLY A 13 12.53 28.59 2.84
C GLY A 13 12.63 28.44 1.32
N VAL A 14 11.70 29.05 0.61
CA VAL A 14 11.59 29.00 -0.87
C VAL A 14 12.13 30.26 -1.56
N THR A 15 12.95 31.05 -0.85
CA THR A 15 13.61 32.20 -1.46
C THR A 15 14.78 31.76 -2.33
N LEU A 16 15.05 32.46 -3.42
CA LEU A 16 16.18 32.17 -4.30
C LEU A 16 17.50 32.14 -3.55
N GLU A 17 17.71 33.05 -2.58
CA GLU A 17 18.93 33.13 -1.76
C GLU A 17 19.14 31.87 -0.94
N GLU A 18 18.11 31.39 -0.25
CA GLU A 18 18.15 30.19 0.58
C GLU A 18 18.41 28.94 -0.28
N MET A 19 17.72 28.80 -1.41
CA MET A 19 17.94 27.72 -2.35
C MET A 19 19.38 27.70 -2.91
N LEU A 20 19.90 28.86 -3.30
CA LEU A 20 21.28 29.00 -3.77
C LEU A 20 22.29 28.69 -2.65
N ARG A 21 22.02 29.08 -1.42
CA ARG A 21 22.86 28.75 -0.26
C ARG A 21 22.93 27.24 -0.04
N ALA A 22 21.77 26.54 -0.08
CA ALA A 22 21.71 25.08 0.05
C ALA A 22 22.48 24.37 -1.09
N ALA A 23 22.27 24.82 -2.33
CA ALA A 23 22.98 24.26 -3.50
C ALA A 23 24.50 24.48 -3.42
N ARG A 24 24.95 25.68 -3.05
CA ARG A 24 26.39 25.99 -2.86
C ARG A 24 27.01 25.16 -1.72
N THR A 25 26.27 24.92 -0.65
CA THR A 25 26.69 24.07 0.47
C THR A 25 26.91 22.63 0.00
N ALA A 26 25.94 22.04 -0.70
CA ALA A 26 26.07 20.70 -1.25
C ALA A 26 27.25 20.61 -2.26
N ALA A 27 27.40 21.61 -3.12
CA ALA A 27 28.50 21.67 -4.09
C ALA A 27 29.88 21.75 -3.44
N ARG A 28 30.05 22.54 -2.36
CA ARG A 28 31.32 22.61 -1.61
C ARG A 28 31.68 21.29 -0.94
N ILE A 29 30.70 20.60 -0.38
CA ILE A 29 30.92 19.30 0.27
C ILE A 29 31.24 18.23 -0.79
N ALA A 30 30.58 18.30 -1.95
CA ALA A 30 30.80 17.39 -3.08
C ALA A 30 32.13 17.64 -3.82
N SER A 31 32.89 18.68 -3.45
CA SER A 31 34.00 19.23 -4.26
C SER A 31 34.97 18.15 -4.73
N SER A 32 34.75 17.70 -5.97
CA SER A 32 35.64 16.84 -6.74
C SER A 32 36.60 17.65 -7.63
N GLY A 33 36.64 18.95 -7.46
CA GLY A 33 37.50 19.87 -8.23
C GLY A 33 37.09 20.06 -9.71
N ARG A 34 36.00 19.50 -10.17
CA ARG A 34 35.50 19.68 -11.55
C ARG A 34 34.21 20.48 -11.54
N ALA A 35 34.24 21.68 -12.09
CA ALA A 35 33.05 22.43 -12.40
C ALA A 35 32.29 21.73 -13.55
N GLY A 36 31.04 21.34 -13.34
CA GLY A 36 30.17 20.86 -14.41
C GLY A 36 29.83 22.01 -15.37
N LYS A 37 29.60 21.69 -16.65
CA LYS A 37 29.01 22.67 -17.57
C LYS A 37 27.57 22.93 -17.23
N PRO A 38 27.04 24.16 -17.36
CA PRO A 38 25.62 24.43 -17.25
C PRO A 38 24.84 23.54 -18.23
N VAL A 39 23.77 22.94 -17.76
CA VAL A 39 22.86 22.09 -18.57
C VAL A 39 21.57 22.88 -18.80
N GLY A 40 21.15 22.98 -20.05
CA GLY A 40 19.82 23.50 -20.38
C GLY A 40 18.75 22.57 -19.84
N LEU A 41 17.70 23.10 -19.21
CA LEU A 41 16.59 22.31 -18.73
C LEU A 41 15.57 22.09 -19.85
N THR A 42 15.14 20.86 -20.03
CA THR A 42 14.02 20.48 -20.89
C THR A 42 12.86 20.06 -20.00
N GLU A 43 11.76 20.75 -20.10
CA GLU A 43 10.56 20.42 -19.34
C GLU A 43 9.92 19.14 -19.91
N LYS A 44 9.74 18.15 -19.05
CA LYS A 44 8.91 16.99 -19.34
C LYS A 44 7.47 17.33 -19.06
N THR A 45 6.66 17.29 -20.09
CA THR A 45 5.20 17.46 -19.96
C THR A 45 4.55 16.13 -19.61
N ILE A 46 3.58 16.19 -18.70
CA ILE A 46 2.71 15.06 -18.37
C ILE A 46 1.63 15.00 -19.43
N ALA A 47 1.75 14.10 -20.39
CA ALA A 47 0.78 13.94 -21.48
C ALA A 47 -0.64 13.62 -20.96
N ARG A 48 -0.73 12.82 -19.90
CA ARG A 48 -1.98 12.50 -19.20
C ARG A 48 -1.70 12.31 -17.71
N SER A 49 -2.16 13.27 -16.90
CA SER A 49 -2.06 13.15 -15.45
C SER A 49 -2.87 11.96 -14.93
N ARG A 50 -2.29 11.21 -14.02
CA ARG A 50 -2.94 10.09 -13.34
C ARG A 50 -3.93 10.55 -12.26
N TYR A 51 -3.88 11.84 -11.91
CA TYR A 51 -4.69 12.44 -10.84
C TYR A 51 -5.02 13.91 -11.11
N ALA A 52 -5.55 14.20 -12.29
CA ALA A 52 -6.11 15.52 -12.56
C ALA A 52 -7.31 15.77 -11.64
N VAL A 53 -7.32 16.91 -10.96
CA VAL A 53 -8.39 17.30 -10.02
C VAL A 53 -9.26 18.39 -10.65
N ALA A 54 -10.56 18.36 -10.36
CA ALA A 54 -11.50 19.39 -10.77
C ALA A 54 -11.53 20.54 -9.76
N THR A 55 -11.46 20.23 -8.46
CA THR A 55 -11.49 21.22 -7.38
C THR A 55 -10.33 20.95 -6.43
N PRO A 56 -9.25 21.76 -6.50
CA PRO A 56 -8.10 21.65 -5.60
C PRO A 56 -8.48 21.84 -4.13
N TRP A 57 -7.79 21.12 -3.24
CA TRP A 57 -8.07 21.18 -1.79
C TRP A 57 -7.75 22.53 -1.17
N GLU A 58 -6.79 23.26 -1.72
CA GLU A 58 -6.42 24.62 -1.29
C GLU A 58 -7.51 25.66 -1.57
N ASP A 59 -8.42 25.38 -2.49
CA ASP A 59 -9.55 26.24 -2.82
C ASP A 59 -10.79 25.97 -1.95
N VAL A 60 -10.72 24.98 -1.04
CA VAL A 60 -11.86 24.52 -0.23
C VAL A 60 -11.61 24.75 1.25
N GLY A 61 -12.45 25.59 1.85
CA GLY A 61 -12.37 25.91 3.28
C GLY A 61 -12.91 24.80 4.17
N VAL A 62 -12.68 24.93 5.47
CA VAL A 62 -13.15 23.96 6.47
C VAL A 62 -14.68 23.88 6.51
N LYS A 63 -15.36 25.01 6.25
CA LYS A 63 -16.84 25.08 6.29
C LYS A 63 -17.50 24.16 5.25
N GLU A 64 -16.89 23.98 4.10
CA GLU A 64 -17.37 23.10 3.04
C GLU A 64 -17.12 21.62 3.35
N LYS A 65 -16.13 21.33 4.21
CA LYS A 65 -15.72 19.95 4.60
C LYS A 65 -16.56 19.40 5.76
N ILE A 66 -16.92 20.24 6.74
CA ILE A 66 -17.67 19.86 7.95
C ILE A 66 -18.97 19.08 7.64
N PRO A 67 -19.82 19.51 6.68
CA PRO A 67 -21.08 18.81 6.40
C PRO A 67 -20.92 17.33 6.05
N TYR A 68 -19.82 16.93 5.43
CA TYR A 68 -19.57 15.51 5.12
C TYR A 68 -19.20 14.69 6.35
N LEU A 69 -18.49 15.28 7.33
CA LEU A 69 -18.21 14.65 8.60
C LEU A 69 -19.48 14.47 9.42
N GLU A 70 -20.34 15.49 9.44
CA GLU A 70 -21.64 15.44 10.12
C GLU A 70 -22.55 14.40 9.50
N LYS A 71 -22.70 14.39 8.16
CA LYS A 71 -23.45 13.37 7.42
C LYS A 71 -22.96 11.96 7.71
N LEU A 72 -21.63 11.75 7.71
CA LEU A 72 -21.04 10.44 7.98
C LEU A 72 -21.39 9.98 9.41
N ASN A 73 -21.24 10.88 10.39
CA ASN A 73 -21.61 10.62 11.78
C ASN A 73 -23.09 10.26 11.93
N GLU A 74 -24.00 11.10 11.41
CA GLU A 74 -25.44 10.88 11.46
C GLU A 74 -25.85 9.58 10.78
N LYS A 75 -25.27 9.30 9.61
CA LYS A 75 -25.56 8.07 8.86
C LYS A 75 -25.18 6.83 9.65
N ILE A 76 -23.97 6.80 10.25
CA ILE A 76 -23.52 5.65 11.06
C ILE A 76 -24.46 5.41 12.23
N PHE A 77 -24.85 6.47 12.98
CA PHE A 77 -25.81 6.34 14.08
C PHE A 77 -27.19 5.86 13.62
N SER A 78 -27.62 6.24 12.42
CA SER A 78 -28.93 5.84 11.88
C SER A 78 -29.02 4.37 11.44
N LEU A 79 -27.87 3.74 11.15
CA LEU A 79 -27.82 2.36 10.62
C LEU A 79 -27.94 1.28 11.71
N ASP A 80 -27.51 1.56 12.94
CA ASP A 80 -27.56 0.56 14.03
C ASP A 80 -27.67 1.25 15.40
N ASN A 81 -28.66 0.86 16.19
CA ASN A 81 -28.95 1.43 17.52
C ASN A 81 -27.91 1.06 18.59
N ARG A 82 -27.01 0.10 18.31
CA ARG A 82 -25.88 -0.28 19.16
C ARG A 82 -24.72 0.68 19.08
N VAL A 83 -24.70 1.59 18.11
CA VAL A 83 -23.65 2.61 17.98
C VAL A 83 -23.64 3.51 19.20
N ARG A 84 -22.49 3.65 19.85
CA ARG A 84 -22.28 4.52 21.01
C ARG A 84 -21.38 5.69 20.72
N LYS A 85 -20.40 5.50 19.80
CA LYS A 85 -19.46 6.54 19.44
C LYS A 85 -19.01 6.38 18.01
N VAL A 86 -18.88 7.51 17.31
CA VAL A 86 -18.28 7.61 15.99
C VAL A 86 -17.12 8.58 16.05
N GLN A 87 -16.02 8.23 15.38
CA GLN A 87 -14.92 9.15 15.11
C GLN A 87 -14.75 9.22 13.60
N ALA A 88 -15.15 10.35 13.01
CA ALA A 88 -15.02 10.61 11.60
C ALA A 88 -13.80 11.51 11.34
N TYR A 89 -13.03 11.20 10.31
CA TYR A 89 -11.81 11.92 9.93
C TYR A 89 -11.81 12.23 8.43
N LEU A 90 -11.51 13.47 8.10
CA LEU A 90 -11.19 13.92 6.76
C LEU A 90 -9.79 14.53 6.80
N GLN A 91 -8.88 13.98 6.04
CA GLN A 91 -7.53 14.49 5.88
C GLN A 91 -7.29 14.77 4.40
N ASP A 92 -6.87 15.96 4.09
CA ASP A 92 -6.45 16.33 2.76
C ASP A 92 -5.07 16.96 2.77
N SER A 93 -4.36 16.84 1.67
CA SER A 93 -3.07 17.50 1.46
C SER A 93 -2.80 17.69 -0.02
N THR A 94 -2.02 18.72 -0.30
CA THR A 94 -1.50 19.02 -1.63
C THR A 94 0.01 19.17 -1.56
N SER A 95 0.71 18.61 -2.53
CA SER A 95 2.15 18.82 -2.70
C SER A 95 2.44 19.34 -4.10
N HIS A 96 3.14 20.46 -4.18
CA HIS A 96 3.70 21.01 -5.41
C HIS A 96 5.15 20.58 -5.53
N VAL A 97 5.47 19.79 -6.54
CA VAL A 97 6.81 19.22 -6.72
C VAL A 97 7.41 19.78 -8.01
N LEU A 98 8.46 20.58 -7.89
CA LEU A 98 9.33 20.93 -8.98
C LEU A 98 10.61 20.11 -8.89
N PHE A 99 10.88 19.33 -9.91
CA PHE A 99 12.06 18.51 -10.01
C PHE A 99 12.97 19.02 -11.12
N CYS A 100 14.28 19.04 -10.86
CA CYS A 100 15.31 19.32 -11.84
C CYS A 100 16.53 18.44 -11.57
N ASN A 101 17.21 17.99 -12.61
CA ASN A 101 18.44 17.21 -12.47
C ASN A 101 19.56 17.64 -13.43
N SER A 102 20.76 17.11 -13.22
CA SER A 102 21.93 17.39 -14.05
C SER A 102 21.91 16.77 -15.45
N GLU A 103 20.88 15.98 -15.76
CA GLU A 103 20.63 15.43 -17.11
C GLU A 103 19.79 16.39 -17.95
N GLY A 104 19.43 17.56 -17.40
CA GLY A 104 18.63 18.57 -18.07
C GLY A 104 17.13 18.29 -18.01
N VAL A 105 16.67 17.38 -17.16
CA VAL A 105 15.24 17.09 -16.99
C VAL A 105 14.66 18.01 -15.94
N SER A 106 13.51 18.64 -16.26
CA SER A 106 12.65 19.30 -15.27
C SER A 106 11.20 18.87 -15.47
N TYR A 107 10.42 18.84 -14.38
CA TYR A 107 8.98 18.67 -14.42
C TYR A 107 8.34 19.30 -13.20
N TYR A 108 7.07 19.66 -13.34
CA TYR A 108 6.20 20.06 -12.25
C TYR A 108 5.10 19.03 -12.07
N ASP A 109 4.82 18.65 -10.82
CA ASP A 109 3.80 17.67 -10.47
C ASP A 109 2.94 18.19 -9.30
N TYR A 110 1.64 18.30 -9.52
CA TYR A 110 0.64 18.61 -8.52
C TYR A 110 0.13 17.29 -7.93
N ARG A 111 0.39 17.03 -6.65
CA ARG A 111 0.10 15.76 -5.99
C ARG A 111 -0.96 15.94 -4.90
N PRO A 112 -2.25 15.78 -5.22
CA PRO A 112 -3.32 15.80 -4.24
C PRO A 112 -3.35 14.49 -3.46
N MET A 113 -3.93 14.54 -2.24
CA MET A 113 -4.25 13.36 -1.45
C MET A 113 -5.46 13.66 -0.57
N VAL A 114 -6.38 12.71 -0.51
CA VAL A 114 -7.50 12.75 0.43
C VAL A 114 -7.64 11.40 1.12
N SER A 115 -8.00 11.42 2.40
CA SER A 115 -8.42 10.26 3.18
C SER A 115 -9.67 10.61 3.95
N PHE A 116 -10.74 9.85 3.74
CA PHE A 116 -12.01 10.01 4.46
C PHE A 116 -12.36 8.68 5.12
N MET A 117 -12.58 8.68 6.44
CA MET A 117 -12.65 7.46 7.23
C MET A 117 -13.48 7.62 8.50
N ALA A 118 -13.96 6.50 9.02
CA ALA A 118 -14.63 6.44 10.31
C ALA A 118 -14.19 5.23 11.13
N VAL A 119 -14.20 5.44 12.45
CA VAL A 119 -14.20 4.37 13.46
C VAL A 119 -15.59 4.37 14.11
N CYS A 120 -16.23 3.21 14.12
CA CYS A 120 -17.50 2.99 14.80
C CYS A 120 -17.25 2.15 16.05
N ILE A 121 -17.81 2.58 17.19
CA ILE A 121 -17.79 1.84 18.44
C ILE A 121 -19.22 1.50 18.78
N MET A 122 -19.51 0.22 18.94
CA MET A 122 -20.83 -0.33 19.29
C MET A 122 -20.78 -1.01 20.65
N GLU A 123 -21.95 -1.09 21.30
CA GLU A 123 -22.14 -1.82 22.55
C GLU A 123 -23.38 -2.70 22.48
N GLU A 124 -23.22 -3.96 22.85
CA GLU A 124 -24.31 -4.93 22.99
C GLU A 124 -24.11 -5.76 24.25
N ASN A 125 -25.09 -5.70 25.19
CA ASN A 125 -25.06 -6.44 26.45
C ASN A 125 -23.78 -6.22 27.30
N GLY A 126 -23.29 -4.97 27.36
CA GLY A 126 -22.07 -4.61 28.09
C GLY A 126 -20.78 -4.95 27.40
N LYS A 127 -20.82 -5.57 26.21
CA LYS A 127 -19.64 -5.85 25.37
C LYS A 127 -19.45 -4.73 24.37
N MET A 128 -18.22 -4.26 24.25
CA MET A 128 -17.84 -3.21 23.28
C MET A 128 -17.07 -3.81 22.11
N GLU A 129 -17.43 -3.40 20.90
CA GLU A 129 -16.69 -3.74 19.67
C GLU A 129 -16.43 -2.47 18.84
N ASN A 130 -15.37 -2.51 18.06
CA ASN A 130 -15.05 -1.41 17.15
C ASN A 130 -14.66 -1.90 15.78
N GLY A 131 -15.01 -1.12 14.76
CA GLY A 131 -14.63 -1.34 13.38
C GLY A 131 -14.14 -0.06 12.75
N TYR A 132 -13.49 -0.21 11.61
CA TYR A 132 -12.91 0.86 10.81
C TYR A 132 -13.29 0.67 9.34
N ALA A 133 -13.60 1.79 8.66
CA ALA A 133 -13.69 1.84 7.20
C ALA A 133 -13.19 3.20 6.70
N GLY A 134 -12.59 3.22 5.52
CA GLY A 134 -12.10 4.45 4.92
C GLY A 134 -11.71 4.28 3.47
N ARG A 135 -11.58 5.43 2.81
CA ARG A 135 -11.13 5.54 1.42
C ARG A 135 -10.08 6.61 1.31
N SER A 136 -9.07 6.36 0.48
CA SER A 136 -8.01 7.32 0.22
C SER A 136 -7.60 7.31 -1.25
N TYR A 137 -7.53 8.51 -1.84
CA TYR A 137 -7.26 8.70 -3.26
C TYR A 137 -6.43 9.95 -3.52
N ARG A 138 -5.83 10.01 -4.71
CA ARG A 138 -5.29 11.24 -5.28
C ARG A 138 -6.38 11.99 -6.05
N LYS A 139 -7.36 12.52 -5.32
CA LYS A 139 -8.47 13.30 -5.87
C LYS A 139 -8.59 14.63 -5.16
N GLY A 140 -9.24 15.60 -5.80
CA GLY A 140 -9.65 16.84 -5.19
C GLY A 140 -10.98 16.72 -4.45
N PHE A 141 -11.60 17.87 -4.16
CA PHE A 141 -12.84 17.93 -3.38
C PHE A 141 -14.03 17.24 -4.06
N GLU A 142 -14.00 17.05 -5.37
CA GLU A 142 -14.97 16.24 -6.12
C GLU A 142 -15.07 14.78 -5.66
N PHE A 143 -14.15 14.32 -4.84
CA PHE A 143 -14.22 13.02 -4.16
C PHE A 143 -15.34 12.97 -3.11
N MET A 144 -15.66 14.11 -2.49
CA MET A 144 -16.62 14.19 -1.39
C MET A 144 -18.05 14.14 -1.96
N THR A 145 -18.64 12.95 -1.94
CA THR A 145 -20.01 12.70 -2.43
C THR A 145 -20.84 11.96 -1.38
N ASP A 146 -22.15 12.02 -1.50
CA ASP A 146 -23.06 11.27 -0.61
C ASP A 146 -22.84 9.76 -0.76
N ASP A 147 -22.51 9.27 -1.95
CA ASP A 147 -22.19 7.85 -2.18
C ASP A 147 -20.97 7.40 -1.37
N VAL A 148 -19.92 8.22 -1.29
CA VAL A 148 -18.74 7.91 -0.48
C VAL A 148 -19.09 7.86 1.00
N VAL A 149 -19.91 8.78 1.47
CA VAL A 149 -20.43 8.77 2.85
C VAL A 149 -21.20 7.47 3.13
N ASP A 150 -22.13 7.11 2.24
CA ASP A 150 -22.96 5.92 2.38
C ASP A 150 -22.15 4.62 2.39
N VAL A 151 -21.18 4.50 1.48
CA VAL A 151 -20.29 3.32 1.41
C VAL A 151 -19.49 3.16 2.70
N ILE A 152 -18.84 4.23 3.19
CA ILE A 152 -18.04 4.16 4.42
C ILE A 152 -18.93 3.87 5.63
N ALA A 153 -20.10 4.51 5.73
CA ALA A 153 -21.01 4.31 6.84
C ALA A 153 -21.51 2.85 6.94
N ARG A 154 -21.97 2.27 5.83
CA ARG A 154 -22.41 0.87 5.80
C ARG A 154 -21.28 -0.08 6.15
N GLU A 155 -20.13 0.09 5.49
CA GLU A 155 -18.99 -0.79 5.68
C GLU A 155 -18.49 -0.79 7.13
N VAL A 156 -18.38 0.36 7.79
CA VAL A 156 -17.90 0.42 9.17
C VAL A 156 -18.92 -0.18 10.15
N VAL A 157 -20.22 0.01 9.89
CA VAL A 157 -21.29 -0.59 10.71
C VAL A 157 -21.29 -2.11 10.56
N ASP A 158 -21.28 -2.63 9.34
CA ASP A 158 -21.31 -4.08 9.07
C ASP A 158 -20.06 -4.78 9.65
N ARG A 159 -18.87 -4.18 9.46
CA ARG A 159 -17.61 -4.68 10.02
C ARG A 159 -17.60 -4.69 11.55
N THR A 160 -18.31 -3.77 12.20
CA THR A 160 -18.39 -3.73 13.66
C THR A 160 -19.44 -4.71 14.17
N ALA A 161 -20.61 -4.74 13.54
CA ALA A 161 -21.74 -5.55 13.96
C ALA A 161 -21.44 -7.06 13.95
N ILE A 162 -20.69 -7.54 12.94
CA ILE A 162 -20.31 -8.96 12.82
C ILE A 162 -19.49 -9.46 14.01
N LEU A 163 -18.69 -8.57 14.66
CA LEU A 163 -17.79 -8.92 15.75
C LEU A 163 -18.52 -9.39 17.02
N PHE A 164 -19.78 -9.00 17.22
CA PHE A 164 -20.58 -9.48 18.36
C PHE A 164 -20.91 -10.97 18.25
N LYS A 165 -20.99 -11.49 17.03
CA LYS A 165 -21.26 -12.92 16.75
C LYS A 165 -19.98 -13.73 16.56
N ALA A 166 -18.83 -13.07 16.48
CA ALA A 166 -17.56 -13.71 16.16
C ALA A 166 -16.96 -14.40 17.39
N ILE A 167 -16.39 -15.57 17.14
CA ILE A 167 -15.63 -16.38 18.11
C ILE A 167 -14.14 -16.31 17.81
N LYS A 168 -13.31 -16.76 18.75
CA LYS A 168 -11.91 -17.09 18.47
C LYS A 168 -11.84 -18.55 18.04
N PRO A 169 -11.29 -18.86 16.86
CA PRO A 169 -11.15 -20.25 16.43
C PRO A 169 -10.05 -20.97 17.22
N LYS A 170 -10.01 -22.30 17.12
CA LYS A 170 -8.85 -23.07 17.59
C LYS A 170 -7.62 -22.74 16.75
N GLY A 171 -6.49 -22.56 17.43
CA GLY A 171 -5.20 -22.36 16.78
C GLY A 171 -4.69 -23.64 16.12
N GLY A 172 -3.79 -23.48 15.16
CA GLY A 172 -3.13 -24.62 14.47
C GLY A 172 -2.73 -24.30 13.04
N GLU A 173 -2.14 -25.28 12.38
CA GLU A 173 -1.85 -25.20 10.94
C GLU A 173 -3.08 -25.64 10.15
N MET A 174 -3.53 -24.79 9.22
CA MET A 174 -4.72 -25.04 8.41
C MET A 174 -4.70 -24.29 7.08
N PRO A 175 -5.54 -24.69 6.11
CA PRO A 175 -5.80 -23.91 4.92
C PRO A 175 -6.44 -22.54 5.26
N VAL A 176 -5.98 -21.49 4.57
CA VAL A 176 -6.49 -20.14 4.74
C VAL A 176 -6.90 -19.60 3.39
N VAL A 177 -8.17 -19.28 3.22
CA VAL A 177 -8.65 -18.50 2.08
C VAL A 177 -8.54 -17.01 2.42
N MET A 178 -7.66 -16.34 1.71
CA MET A 178 -7.46 -14.90 1.82
C MET A 178 -8.54 -14.20 0.98
N GLY A 179 -9.40 -13.40 1.58
CA GLY A 179 -10.44 -12.65 0.88
C GLY A 179 -9.88 -11.54 0.00
N SER A 180 -10.60 -11.14 -1.03
CA SER A 180 -10.12 -10.15 -2.00
C SER A 180 -9.92 -8.75 -1.40
N GLY A 181 -9.02 -7.98 -1.97
CA GLY A 181 -8.74 -6.60 -1.57
C GLY A 181 -7.75 -6.49 -0.41
N GLY A 182 -8.24 -6.29 0.82
CA GLY A 182 -7.41 -6.03 2.01
C GLY A 182 -6.38 -7.11 2.33
N SER A 183 -6.61 -8.35 1.91
CA SER A 183 -5.64 -9.44 2.03
C SER A 183 -4.35 -9.20 1.20
N GLY A 184 -4.36 -8.23 0.29
CA GLY A 184 -3.16 -7.78 -0.41
C GLY A 184 -2.05 -7.29 0.52
N ILE A 185 -2.35 -7.02 1.79
CA ILE A 185 -1.34 -6.75 2.82
C ILE A 185 -0.36 -7.92 2.96
N LEU A 186 -0.78 -9.17 2.72
CA LEU A 186 0.11 -10.31 2.65
C LEU A 186 1.21 -10.11 1.59
N LEU A 187 0.83 -9.66 0.40
CA LEU A 187 1.81 -9.40 -0.66
C LEU A 187 2.72 -8.23 -0.31
N HIS A 188 2.17 -7.19 0.31
CA HIS A 188 2.96 -6.01 0.70
C HIS A 188 4.02 -6.37 1.74
N GLU A 189 3.61 -6.97 2.84
CA GLU A 189 4.50 -7.25 3.97
C GLU A 189 5.35 -8.51 3.74
N ALA A 190 4.72 -9.63 3.39
CA ALA A 190 5.42 -10.91 3.33
C ALA A 190 6.49 -10.99 2.23
N ILE A 191 6.25 -10.29 1.11
CA ILE A 191 7.14 -10.37 -0.05
C ILE A 191 7.50 -9.01 -0.66
N GLY A 192 6.62 -8.01 -0.62
CA GLY A 192 6.79 -6.73 -1.28
C GLY A 192 8.05 -5.99 -0.83
N HIS A 193 8.25 -5.85 0.47
CA HIS A 193 9.46 -5.27 1.03
C HIS A 193 10.73 -6.06 0.67
N ALA A 194 10.63 -7.39 0.60
CA ALA A 194 11.74 -8.25 0.23
C ALA A 194 12.11 -8.13 -1.27
N PHE A 195 11.24 -7.56 -2.10
CA PHE A 195 11.49 -7.26 -3.50
C PHE A 195 12.02 -5.84 -3.76
N GLU A 196 12.16 -5.00 -2.74
CA GLU A 196 12.80 -3.69 -2.87
C GLU A 196 14.29 -3.87 -3.12
N ALA A 197 14.78 -3.25 -4.20
CA ALA A 197 16.10 -3.57 -4.75
C ALA A 197 17.29 -3.16 -3.87
N ASP A 198 17.12 -2.22 -2.96
CA ASP A 198 18.19 -1.83 -2.03
C ASP A 198 18.50 -2.89 -0.98
N PHE A 199 17.51 -3.67 -0.52
CA PHE A 199 17.73 -4.83 0.32
C PHE A 199 18.40 -5.98 -0.46
N ASN A 200 17.96 -6.20 -1.69
CA ASN A 200 18.51 -7.25 -2.55
C ASN A 200 19.96 -6.95 -2.98
N ARG A 201 20.27 -5.70 -3.31
CA ARG A 201 21.62 -5.22 -3.65
C ARG A 201 22.62 -5.35 -2.50
N LYS A 202 22.14 -5.36 -1.27
CA LYS A 202 22.95 -5.49 -0.05
C LYS A 202 22.97 -6.92 0.51
N ASP A 203 22.37 -7.88 -0.20
CA ASP A 203 22.20 -9.27 0.23
C ASP A 203 21.49 -9.44 1.60
N ILE A 204 20.57 -8.50 1.92
CA ILE A 204 19.78 -8.52 3.16
C ILE A 204 18.46 -9.26 2.96
N SER A 205 17.89 -9.21 1.74
CA SER A 205 16.61 -9.84 1.44
C SER A 205 16.76 -11.35 1.24
N ILE A 206 15.76 -12.11 1.71
CA ILE A 206 15.63 -13.55 1.43
C ILE A 206 15.51 -13.87 -0.07
N PHE A 207 15.14 -12.88 -0.92
CA PHE A 207 15.07 -13.02 -2.37
C PHE A 207 16.34 -12.53 -3.10
N ALA A 208 17.40 -12.18 -2.37
CA ALA A 208 18.68 -11.81 -3.00
C ALA A 208 19.19 -12.94 -3.89
N GLY A 209 19.60 -12.61 -5.12
CA GLY A 209 20.08 -13.60 -6.10
C GLY A 209 19.01 -14.57 -6.64
N GLN A 210 17.72 -14.29 -6.46
CA GLN A 210 16.62 -15.14 -6.95
C GLN A 210 15.99 -14.65 -8.27
N LEU A 211 16.51 -13.59 -8.90
CA LEU A 211 16.04 -13.16 -10.22
C LEU A 211 16.05 -14.29 -11.24
N ASN A 212 15.01 -14.37 -12.06
CA ASN A 212 14.76 -15.38 -13.07
C ASN A 212 14.54 -16.81 -12.52
N LYS A 213 14.30 -16.95 -11.21
CA LYS A 213 13.94 -18.24 -10.62
C LYS A 213 12.45 -18.31 -10.32
N LYS A 214 11.89 -19.51 -10.40
CA LYS A 214 10.51 -19.80 -10.00
C LYS A 214 10.39 -19.65 -8.48
N VAL A 215 9.45 -18.80 -8.02
CA VAL A 215 9.22 -18.49 -6.60
C VAL A 215 7.81 -18.88 -6.14
N CYS A 216 6.90 -19.17 -7.06
CA CYS A 216 5.54 -19.64 -6.77
C CYS A 216 4.93 -20.37 -7.96
N ASN A 217 3.62 -20.64 -7.90
CA ASN A 217 2.87 -21.28 -8.96
C ASN A 217 2.80 -20.41 -10.22
N GLU A 218 2.81 -21.03 -11.40
CA GLU A 218 2.88 -20.35 -12.71
C GLU A 218 1.67 -19.49 -13.05
N HIS A 219 0.52 -19.70 -12.42
CA HIS A 219 -0.66 -18.85 -12.60
C HIS A 219 -0.65 -17.57 -11.76
N ILE A 220 0.43 -17.31 -11.01
CA ILE A 220 0.55 -16.16 -10.12
C ILE A 220 1.37 -15.06 -10.81
N ASN A 221 0.75 -13.88 -10.92
CA ASN A 221 1.40 -12.64 -11.32
C ASN A 221 1.28 -11.62 -10.19
N VAL A 222 2.41 -11.04 -9.79
CA VAL A 222 2.46 -9.96 -8.80
C VAL A 222 3.07 -8.73 -9.46
N VAL A 223 2.40 -7.60 -9.33
CA VAL A 223 2.82 -6.33 -9.91
C VAL A 223 2.89 -5.23 -8.86
N ASP A 224 3.74 -4.24 -9.11
CA ASP A 224 3.66 -2.95 -8.45
C ASP A 224 3.36 -1.89 -9.52
N ASP A 225 2.27 -1.12 -9.33
CA ASP A 225 1.72 -0.26 -10.36
C ASP A 225 1.57 1.19 -9.88
N GLY A 226 2.40 2.06 -10.46
CA GLY A 226 2.34 3.51 -10.24
C GLY A 226 1.42 4.25 -11.22
N THR A 227 0.63 3.54 -12.05
CA THR A 227 -0.13 4.15 -13.16
C THR A 227 -1.65 4.17 -12.98
N ILE A 228 -2.17 3.51 -11.96
CA ILE A 228 -3.62 3.37 -11.71
C ILE A 228 -4.24 4.76 -11.47
N PRO A 229 -5.24 5.18 -12.26
CA PRO A 229 -5.81 6.51 -12.12
C PRO A 229 -6.33 6.77 -10.70
N PHE A 230 -5.98 7.94 -10.16
CA PHE A 230 -6.37 8.43 -8.83
C PHE A 230 -5.95 7.54 -7.65
N ASN A 231 -5.25 6.43 -7.88
CA ASN A 231 -4.82 5.56 -6.79
C ASN A 231 -3.82 6.26 -5.87
N ARG A 232 -3.92 5.99 -4.57
CA ARG A 232 -3.08 6.58 -3.52
C ARG A 232 -1.56 6.37 -3.76
N GLY A 233 -1.18 5.20 -4.29
CA GLY A 233 0.21 4.86 -4.61
C GLY A 233 0.72 5.43 -5.93
N SER A 234 -0.16 5.88 -6.83
CA SER A 234 0.21 6.31 -8.18
C SER A 234 0.97 7.61 -8.22
N VAL A 235 1.76 7.80 -9.25
CA VAL A 235 2.57 9.00 -9.47
C VAL A 235 2.79 9.25 -10.96
N ASN A 236 2.85 10.52 -11.36
CA ASN A 236 3.25 10.87 -12.72
C ASN A 236 4.75 10.62 -12.89
N PHE A 237 5.56 11.18 -11.99
CA PHE A 237 7.00 10.93 -11.88
C PHE A 237 7.35 10.67 -10.41
N ASP A 238 8.27 9.74 -10.15
CA ASP A 238 8.79 9.50 -8.82
C ASP A 238 9.71 10.63 -8.32
N ASP A 239 10.28 10.48 -7.13
CA ASP A 239 11.12 11.52 -6.53
C ASP A 239 12.55 11.55 -7.09
N GLU A 240 12.84 10.75 -8.11
CA GLU A 240 14.06 10.73 -8.90
C GLU A 240 13.85 11.11 -10.38
N GLY A 241 12.63 11.52 -10.77
CA GLY A 241 12.28 11.93 -12.12
C GLY A 241 11.98 10.79 -13.07
N VAL A 242 11.71 9.61 -12.58
CA VAL A 242 11.32 8.45 -13.36
C VAL A 242 9.81 8.36 -13.44
N GLU A 243 9.27 8.15 -14.64
CA GLU A 243 7.83 8.03 -14.84
C GLU A 243 7.27 6.82 -14.08
N GLY A 244 6.09 7.00 -13.44
CA GLY A 244 5.36 5.89 -12.82
C GLY A 244 4.98 4.84 -13.87
N GLN A 245 5.20 3.58 -13.56
CA GLN A 245 4.97 2.46 -14.49
C GLN A 245 4.38 1.26 -13.75
N LYS A 246 3.87 0.29 -14.52
CA LYS A 246 3.47 -1.03 -14.03
C LYS A 246 4.66 -1.98 -14.19
N THR A 247 5.15 -2.50 -13.07
CA THR A 247 6.30 -3.41 -13.01
C THR A 247 5.82 -4.79 -12.58
N TYR A 248 6.02 -5.80 -13.42
CA TYR A 248 5.86 -7.20 -13.02
C TYR A 248 7.05 -7.59 -12.13
N ILE A 249 6.78 -7.84 -10.87
CA ILE A 249 7.76 -8.37 -9.93
C ILE A 249 7.85 -9.89 -10.11
N VAL A 250 6.69 -10.54 -10.08
CA VAL A 250 6.55 -11.96 -10.40
C VAL A 250 5.66 -12.09 -11.62
N LYS A 251 6.10 -12.83 -12.62
CA LYS A 251 5.33 -13.14 -13.82
C LYS A 251 5.36 -14.64 -14.08
N GLU A 252 4.17 -15.22 -14.19
CA GLU A 252 4.04 -16.67 -14.39
C GLU A 252 4.85 -17.49 -13.37
N GLY A 253 4.79 -17.05 -12.10
CA GLY A 253 5.51 -17.68 -10.98
C GLY A 253 7.01 -17.42 -10.92
N VAL A 254 7.59 -16.68 -11.86
CA VAL A 254 9.02 -16.37 -11.92
C VAL A 254 9.29 -14.96 -11.42
N LEU A 255 10.29 -14.76 -10.56
CA LEU A 255 10.75 -13.45 -10.12
C LEU A 255 11.48 -12.75 -11.28
N THR A 256 10.83 -11.77 -11.90
CA THR A 256 11.31 -11.10 -13.11
C THR A 256 11.98 -9.76 -12.87
N SER A 257 11.66 -9.10 -11.74
CA SER A 257 12.23 -7.79 -11.40
C SER A 257 12.24 -7.58 -9.89
N TYR A 258 13.10 -6.68 -9.45
CA TYR A 258 12.96 -5.98 -8.17
C TYR A 258 12.36 -4.59 -8.42
N LEU A 259 11.99 -3.89 -7.35
CA LEU A 259 11.58 -2.49 -7.41
C LEU A 259 12.82 -1.60 -7.28
N HIS A 260 13.14 -0.85 -8.34
CA HIS A 260 14.38 -0.12 -8.46
C HIS A 260 14.22 1.39 -8.29
N ASP A 261 15.08 1.98 -7.45
CA ASP A 261 15.52 3.36 -7.56
C ASP A 261 16.66 3.47 -8.59
N ARG A 262 17.15 4.67 -8.88
CA ARG A 262 18.25 4.88 -9.84
C ARG A 262 19.56 4.23 -9.40
N ILE A 263 19.83 4.17 -8.10
CA ILE A 263 21.05 3.56 -7.55
C ILE A 263 21.02 2.05 -7.75
N SER A 264 19.93 1.40 -7.40
CA SER A 264 19.78 -0.05 -7.56
C SER A 264 19.66 -0.44 -9.01
N ALA A 265 18.96 0.33 -9.84
CA ALA A 265 18.89 0.11 -11.29
C ALA A 265 20.27 0.11 -11.92
N LYS A 266 21.12 1.08 -11.54
CA LYS A 266 22.52 1.14 -12.00
C LYS A 266 23.33 -0.07 -11.54
N HIS A 267 23.13 -0.53 -10.31
CA HIS A 267 23.83 -1.72 -9.78
C HIS A 267 23.51 -2.97 -10.59
N TYR A 268 22.24 -3.17 -10.93
CA TYR A 268 21.77 -4.33 -11.69
C TYR A 268 21.88 -4.18 -13.22
N GLY A 269 22.26 -3.01 -13.73
CA GLY A 269 22.35 -2.74 -15.16
C GLY A 269 20.99 -2.70 -15.87
N VAL A 270 19.93 -2.30 -15.17
CA VAL A 270 18.55 -2.22 -15.66
C VAL A 270 18.01 -0.79 -15.60
N ASN A 271 16.82 -0.56 -16.15
CA ASN A 271 16.12 0.71 -16.00
C ASN A 271 15.46 0.82 -14.61
N PRO A 272 15.37 2.03 -14.03
CA PRO A 272 14.61 2.25 -12.81
C PRO A 272 13.11 2.04 -13.05
N THR A 273 12.39 1.59 -12.02
CA THR A 273 10.98 1.18 -12.11
C THR A 273 9.98 2.24 -11.65
N GLY A 274 10.42 3.49 -11.40
CA GLY A 274 9.56 4.55 -10.89
C GLY A 274 9.21 4.38 -9.41
N ASN A 275 10.03 3.66 -8.67
CA ASN A 275 9.86 3.34 -7.26
C ASN A 275 10.81 4.11 -6.35
N GLY A 276 11.60 5.06 -6.86
CA GLY A 276 12.42 5.96 -6.06
C GLY A 276 11.53 6.93 -5.29
N ARG A 277 11.24 6.68 -4.01
CA ARG A 277 10.31 7.46 -3.20
C ARG A 277 10.94 7.97 -1.93
N ARG A 278 10.49 9.13 -1.48
CA ARG A 278 10.81 9.71 -0.16
C ARG A 278 9.55 10.25 0.51
N ASP A 279 9.56 10.27 1.80
CA ASP A 279 8.51 10.87 2.62
C ASP A 279 8.46 12.39 2.39
N THR A 280 9.59 13.06 2.63
CA THR A 280 9.71 14.50 2.49
C THR A 280 10.99 14.88 1.73
N PHE A 281 11.12 16.17 1.37
CA PHE A 281 12.34 16.72 0.78
C PHE A 281 13.59 16.56 1.67
N ARG A 282 13.42 16.30 2.97
CA ARG A 282 14.51 16.06 3.91
C ARG A 282 15.12 14.66 3.81
N ASN A 283 14.43 13.73 3.17
CA ASN A 283 14.83 12.34 3.04
C ASN A 283 15.44 12.04 1.66
N LEU A 284 16.25 10.99 1.58
CA LEU A 284 16.71 10.45 0.32
C LEU A 284 15.62 9.56 -0.29
N PRO A 285 15.41 9.59 -1.62
CA PRO A 285 14.63 8.59 -2.30
C PRO A 285 15.25 7.20 -2.11
N ILE A 286 14.43 6.22 -1.84
CA ILE A 286 14.78 4.80 -1.72
C ILE A 286 13.72 3.97 -2.44
N PRO A 287 14.01 2.71 -2.82
CA PRO A 287 13.00 1.83 -3.40
C PRO A 287 11.82 1.63 -2.45
N ARG A 288 10.61 1.90 -2.92
CA ARG A 288 9.36 1.77 -2.16
C ARG A 288 8.23 1.31 -3.08
N MET A 289 7.39 0.43 -2.56
CA MET A 289 6.14 0.01 -3.22
C MET A 289 5.19 1.17 -3.47
N ARG A 290 4.25 1.00 -4.43
CA ARG A 290 3.18 1.93 -4.79
C ARG A 290 1.81 1.29 -4.63
N ALA A 291 1.34 0.57 -5.63
CA ALA A 291 0.17 -0.28 -5.58
C ALA A 291 0.62 -1.70 -5.90
N THR A 292 0.91 -2.48 -4.86
CA THR A 292 1.36 -3.87 -5.00
C THR A 292 0.17 -4.80 -4.96
N TYR A 293 -0.08 -5.54 -6.03
CA TYR A 293 -1.22 -6.45 -6.10
C TYR A 293 -0.94 -7.70 -6.92
N MET A 294 -1.76 -8.74 -6.67
CA MET A 294 -1.83 -9.95 -7.51
C MET A 294 -2.91 -9.76 -8.57
N GLU A 295 -2.62 -10.16 -9.80
CA GLU A 295 -3.61 -10.17 -10.88
C GLU A 295 -4.63 -11.31 -10.67
N ALA A 296 -5.82 -11.14 -11.25
CA ALA A 296 -6.89 -12.13 -11.18
C ALA A 296 -6.46 -13.49 -11.72
N GLY A 297 -6.93 -14.55 -11.06
CA GLY A 297 -6.93 -15.90 -11.60
C GLY A 297 -8.17 -16.17 -12.43
N ASN A 298 -8.58 -17.44 -12.50
CA ASN A 298 -9.70 -17.88 -13.32
C ASN A 298 -10.79 -18.66 -12.56
N MET A 299 -10.66 -18.77 -11.24
CA MET A 299 -11.62 -19.50 -10.41
C MET A 299 -12.66 -18.57 -9.79
N LYS A 300 -13.80 -19.09 -9.39
CA LYS A 300 -14.73 -18.35 -8.55
C LYS A 300 -14.34 -18.53 -7.07
N GLU A 301 -14.48 -17.48 -6.27
CA GLU A 301 -14.22 -17.54 -4.82
C GLU A 301 -15.02 -18.67 -4.15
N ALA A 302 -16.29 -18.83 -4.50
CA ALA A 302 -17.14 -19.88 -3.97
C ALA A 302 -16.60 -21.28 -4.29
N ASP A 303 -16.01 -21.49 -5.47
CA ASP A 303 -15.41 -22.77 -5.85
C ASP A 303 -14.16 -23.04 -5.02
N ILE A 304 -13.34 -22.02 -4.78
CA ILE A 304 -12.15 -22.13 -3.89
C ILE A 304 -12.58 -22.51 -2.48
N ILE A 305 -13.57 -21.81 -1.89
CA ILE A 305 -14.09 -22.12 -0.56
C ILE A 305 -14.61 -23.55 -0.49
N SER A 306 -15.30 -24.03 -1.54
CA SER A 306 -15.88 -25.37 -1.59
C SER A 306 -14.86 -26.49 -1.52
N THR A 307 -13.58 -26.22 -1.87
CA THR A 307 -12.49 -27.22 -1.79
C THR A 307 -11.93 -27.40 -0.38
N VAL A 308 -12.21 -26.47 0.53
CA VAL A 308 -11.65 -26.46 1.89
C VAL A 308 -12.60 -27.17 2.86
N LYS A 309 -12.18 -28.34 3.37
CA LYS A 309 -12.99 -29.09 4.32
C LYS A 309 -13.03 -28.43 5.70
N ASN A 310 -11.86 -28.02 6.22
CA ASN A 310 -11.71 -27.31 7.49
C ASN A 310 -10.63 -26.25 7.32
N GLY A 311 -10.93 -25.00 7.60
CA GLY A 311 -10.02 -23.88 7.46
C GLY A 311 -10.67 -22.56 7.87
N ILE A 312 -10.08 -21.46 7.46
CA ILE A 312 -10.64 -20.13 7.68
C ILE A 312 -10.67 -19.32 6.38
N PHE A 313 -11.64 -18.43 6.30
CA PHE A 313 -11.69 -17.31 5.36
C PHE A 313 -11.34 -16.03 6.11
N VAL A 314 -10.38 -15.25 5.60
CA VAL A 314 -9.97 -13.98 6.20
C VAL A 314 -10.53 -12.83 5.40
N ASP A 315 -11.25 -11.93 6.05
CA ASP A 315 -11.90 -10.78 5.42
C ASP A 315 -11.16 -9.48 5.69
N THR A 316 -10.82 -9.19 6.94
CA THR A 316 -10.28 -7.89 7.35
C THR A 316 -9.04 -8.04 8.21
N PHE A 317 -8.02 -7.24 7.88
CA PHE A 317 -6.77 -7.12 8.64
C PHE A 317 -6.70 -5.78 9.37
N THR A 318 -5.94 -5.73 10.47
CA THR A 318 -5.63 -4.47 11.18
C THR A 318 -4.22 -4.01 10.90
N ASN A 319 -3.25 -4.89 10.96
CA ASN A 319 -1.84 -4.60 10.69
C ASN A 319 -1.06 -5.88 10.37
N GLY A 320 0.21 -5.72 10.01
CA GLY A 320 1.15 -6.81 9.80
C GLY A 320 2.57 -6.37 10.09
N GLN A 321 3.44 -7.34 10.29
CA GLN A 321 4.87 -7.15 10.48
C GLN A 321 5.64 -8.23 9.74
N VAL A 322 6.81 -7.88 9.19
CA VAL A 322 7.70 -8.81 8.49
C VAL A 322 9.16 -8.61 8.91
N GLN A 323 9.89 -9.71 8.97
CA GLN A 323 11.35 -9.74 9.08
C GLN A 323 11.95 -9.97 7.70
N ILE A 324 12.38 -8.93 7.01
CA ILE A 324 12.76 -8.94 5.59
C ILE A 324 13.84 -9.99 5.27
N GLY A 325 14.84 -10.15 6.15
CA GLY A 325 15.93 -11.10 5.96
C GLY A 325 15.52 -12.55 6.15
N ALA A 326 14.67 -12.85 7.14
CA ALA A 326 14.15 -14.18 7.41
C ALA A 326 12.88 -14.51 6.61
N GLY A 327 12.13 -13.48 6.23
CA GLY A 327 10.85 -13.61 5.54
C GLY A 327 9.67 -13.97 6.46
N ASP A 328 9.89 -14.04 7.77
CA ASP A 328 8.83 -14.38 8.73
C ASP A 328 7.88 -13.21 8.90
N PHE A 329 6.59 -13.50 8.92
CA PHE A 329 5.53 -12.49 9.10
C PHE A 329 4.52 -12.89 10.16
N THR A 330 3.87 -11.87 10.71
CA THR A 330 2.67 -11.99 11.55
C THR A 330 1.64 -10.97 11.10
N PHE A 331 0.40 -11.42 10.82
CA PHE A 331 -0.74 -10.57 10.49
C PHE A 331 -1.81 -10.68 11.56
N PHE A 332 -2.40 -9.54 11.91
CA PHE A 332 -3.54 -9.48 12.82
C PHE A 332 -4.83 -9.38 12.00
N VAL A 333 -5.64 -10.43 12.09
CA VAL A 333 -6.94 -10.57 11.45
C VAL A 333 -8.01 -10.00 12.37
N LYS A 334 -8.76 -9.02 11.89
CA LYS A 334 -9.87 -8.42 12.65
C LYS A 334 -11.12 -9.26 12.55
N SER A 335 -11.42 -9.75 11.33
CA SER A 335 -12.61 -10.56 11.08
C SER A 335 -12.41 -11.54 9.94
N GLY A 336 -13.18 -12.61 9.98
CA GLY A 336 -13.25 -13.66 8.97
C GLY A 336 -14.33 -14.66 9.30
N TYR A 337 -14.24 -15.86 8.75
CA TYR A 337 -15.20 -16.94 8.95
C TYR A 337 -14.47 -18.29 9.08
N LEU A 338 -15.06 -19.23 9.83
CA LEU A 338 -14.70 -20.64 9.71
C LEU A 338 -15.14 -21.15 8.33
N ILE A 339 -14.36 -22.05 7.77
CA ILE A 339 -14.78 -22.87 6.64
C ILE A 339 -14.94 -24.29 7.15
N GLU A 340 -16.17 -24.83 7.05
CA GLU A 340 -16.53 -26.18 7.42
C GLU A 340 -17.25 -26.85 6.26
N ASP A 341 -16.75 -27.98 5.81
CA ASP A 341 -17.27 -28.74 4.66
C ASP A 341 -17.57 -27.86 3.43
N GLY A 342 -16.62 -26.98 3.09
CA GLY A 342 -16.71 -26.10 1.91
C GLY A 342 -17.65 -24.90 2.02
N LYS A 343 -18.03 -24.52 3.24
CA LYS A 343 -18.97 -23.40 3.47
C LYS A 343 -18.43 -22.46 4.54
N LEU A 344 -18.69 -21.16 4.35
CA LEU A 344 -18.50 -20.16 5.42
C LEU A 344 -19.57 -20.39 6.49
N THR A 345 -19.14 -20.53 7.75
CA THR A 345 -20.04 -20.82 8.88
C THR A 345 -19.96 -19.73 9.94
N GLN A 346 -19.24 -19.95 11.03
CA GLN A 346 -19.18 -19.05 12.17
C GLN A 346 -18.24 -17.87 11.89
N PRO A 347 -18.64 -16.61 12.13
CA PRO A 347 -17.70 -15.48 12.15
C PRO A 347 -16.58 -15.68 13.18
N ILE A 348 -15.38 -15.27 12.81
CA ILE A 348 -14.19 -15.32 13.66
C ILE A 348 -13.54 -13.96 13.79
N LYS A 349 -12.77 -13.72 14.86
CA LYS A 349 -12.08 -12.47 15.10
C LYS A 349 -10.84 -12.61 15.96
N ASP A 350 -10.03 -11.52 15.99
CA ASP A 350 -8.89 -11.31 16.90
C ASP A 350 -7.92 -12.49 16.92
N ILE A 351 -7.51 -12.92 15.72
CA ILE A 351 -6.54 -13.99 15.51
C ILE A 351 -5.29 -13.49 14.79
N ASN A 352 -4.21 -14.26 14.93
CA ASN A 352 -2.98 -14.00 14.21
C ASN A 352 -2.79 -15.06 13.13
N ILE A 353 -2.27 -14.64 11.98
CA ILE A 353 -1.73 -15.53 10.96
C ILE A 353 -0.22 -15.36 10.95
N ILE A 354 0.49 -16.47 11.08
CA ILE A 354 1.95 -16.51 11.14
C ILE A 354 2.44 -17.39 9.99
N GLY A 355 3.50 -16.94 9.34
CA GLY A 355 4.08 -17.69 8.23
C GLY A 355 5.43 -17.13 7.80
N ASN A 356 5.92 -17.68 6.69
CA ASN A 356 7.13 -17.23 6.03
C ASN A 356 6.78 -16.81 4.60
N GLY A 357 7.19 -15.62 4.17
CA GLY A 357 6.77 -15.01 2.91
C GLY A 357 6.99 -15.87 1.67
N PRO A 358 8.22 -16.33 1.38
CA PRO A 358 8.50 -17.25 0.28
C PRO A 358 7.65 -18.51 0.31
N LYS A 359 7.48 -19.12 1.51
CA LYS A 359 6.68 -20.32 1.66
C LYS A 359 5.19 -20.03 1.43
N ALA A 360 4.66 -18.97 2.02
CA ALA A 360 3.26 -18.60 1.83
C ALA A 360 2.95 -18.29 0.35
N LEU A 361 3.86 -17.61 -0.36
CA LEU A 361 3.71 -17.33 -1.79
C LEU A 361 3.74 -18.65 -2.61
N ALA A 362 4.61 -19.57 -2.29
CA ALA A 362 4.69 -20.88 -2.95
C ALA A 362 3.47 -21.76 -2.65
N ASP A 363 2.89 -21.62 -1.45
CA ASP A 363 1.73 -22.38 -0.98
C ASP A 363 0.37 -21.80 -1.45
N ILE A 364 0.36 -20.71 -2.24
CA ILE A 364 -0.85 -20.26 -2.94
C ILE A 364 -1.16 -21.24 -4.06
N THR A 365 -2.25 -21.99 -3.93
CA THR A 365 -2.64 -23.06 -4.84
C THR A 365 -3.79 -22.71 -5.77
N MET A 366 -4.65 -21.77 -5.37
CA MET A 366 -5.82 -21.34 -6.13
C MET A 366 -5.98 -19.85 -6.05
N VAL A 367 -6.37 -19.21 -7.15
CA VAL A 367 -6.56 -17.76 -7.27
C VAL A 367 -7.88 -17.48 -7.99
N ALA A 368 -8.70 -16.64 -7.37
CA ALA A 368 -10.01 -16.27 -7.91
C ALA A 368 -9.94 -15.18 -9.00
N ASP A 369 -11.09 -14.94 -9.65
CA ASP A 369 -11.26 -13.92 -10.68
C ASP A 369 -11.76 -12.56 -10.15
N ASN A 370 -11.82 -12.40 -8.82
CA ASN A 370 -12.37 -11.24 -8.13
C ASN A 370 -11.28 -10.29 -7.61
N ASP A 371 -10.30 -9.97 -8.45
CA ASP A 371 -9.23 -9.04 -8.07
C ASP A 371 -9.80 -7.69 -7.61
N LYS A 372 -9.22 -7.18 -6.53
CA LYS A 372 -9.63 -5.93 -5.93
C LYS A 372 -8.43 -5.22 -5.32
N ILE A 373 -8.32 -3.93 -5.59
CA ILE A 373 -7.36 -3.06 -4.91
C ILE A 373 -8.06 -2.44 -3.70
N ASP A 374 -7.45 -2.56 -2.55
CA ASP A 374 -7.92 -1.91 -1.34
C ASP A 374 -7.47 -0.45 -1.32
N ASN A 375 -8.41 0.46 -1.51
CA ASN A 375 -8.21 1.90 -1.45
C ASN A 375 -8.37 2.46 -0.03
N GLY A 376 -8.04 1.68 0.98
CA GLY A 376 -7.91 2.12 2.37
C GLY A 376 -6.75 3.11 2.57
N THR A 377 -6.49 3.44 3.83
CA THR A 377 -5.50 4.48 4.22
C THR A 377 -4.12 3.90 4.53
N TRP A 378 -3.71 2.88 3.81
CA TRP A 378 -2.45 2.18 4.04
C TRP A 378 -1.23 3.10 3.93
N THR A 379 -0.36 3.00 4.91
CA THR A 379 0.90 3.75 4.96
C THR A 379 2.04 2.78 5.27
N CYS A 380 3.04 2.79 4.43
CA CYS A 380 4.21 1.92 4.52
C CYS A 380 5.36 2.67 5.19
N GLY A 381 5.97 2.06 6.21
CA GLY A 381 7.15 2.58 6.92
C GLY A 381 8.43 1.87 6.50
N LYS A 382 9.50 2.62 6.18
CA LYS A 382 10.84 2.08 5.92
C LYS A 382 11.89 3.17 6.18
N ASP A 383 12.97 2.84 6.87
CA ASP A 383 14.08 3.76 7.18
C ASP A 383 13.60 5.10 7.80
N GLY A 384 12.60 5.03 8.69
CA GLY A 384 11.99 6.21 9.32
C GLY A 384 11.17 7.09 8.38
N GLN A 385 10.86 6.63 7.18
CA GLN A 385 10.06 7.32 6.17
C GLN A 385 8.69 6.66 6.00
N SER A 386 7.62 7.45 5.95
CA SER A 386 6.24 7.01 5.75
C SER A 386 5.75 7.37 4.36
N CYS A 387 5.35 6.39 3.55
CA CYS A 387 4.82 6.62 2.20
C CYS A 387 3.42 6.05 2.05
N PRO A 388 2.48 6.78 1.40
CA PRO A 388 1.17 6.26 1.09
C PRO A 388 1.26 5.15 0.04
N VAL A 389 0.59 4.03 0.30
CA VAL A 389 0.57 2.84 -0.59
C VAL A 389 -0.84 2.31 -0.73
N THR A 390 -1.04 1.40 -1.68
CA THR A 390 -2.19 0.50 -1.74
C THR A 390 -1.71 -0.92 -1.95
N CYS A 391 -2.55 -1.86 -1.61
CA CYS A 391 -2.33 -3.27 -1.88
C CYS A 391 -3.61 -3.88 -2.44
N GLY A 392 -3.52 -5.07 -2.99
CA GLY A 392 -4.68 -5.77 -3.50
C GLY A 392 -4.36 -7.22 -3.86
N MET A 393 -5.39 -8.04 -3.84
CA MET A 393 -5.32 -9.38 -4.41
C MET A 393 -6.73 -9.91 -4.68
N PRO A 394 -6.88 -10.85 -5.59
CA PRO A 394 -8.07 -11.69 -5.65
C PRO A 394 -8.15 -12.62 -4.44
N SER A 395 -9.28 -13.21 -4.20
CA SER A 395 -9.36 -14.28 -3.21
C SER A 395 -8.44 -15.43 -3.59
N ALA A 396 -7.67 -15.93 -2.62
CA ALA A 396 -6.67 -16.94 -2.87
C ALA A 396 -6.57 -17.96 -1.73
N LEU A 397 -6.38 -19.21 -2.08
CA LEU A 397 -6.13 -20.29 -1.10
C LEU A 397 -4.64 -20.45 -0.87
N VAL A 398 -4.21 -20.19 0.36
CA VAL A 398 -2.91 -20.63 0.88
C VAL A 398 -3.14 -21.98 1.55
N SER A 399 -2.51 -23.02 1.04
CA SER A 399 -2.79 -24.40 1.45
C SER A 399 -2.48 -24.66 2.92
N LYS A 400 -1.55 -23.89 3.51
CA LYS A 400 -1.12 -24.09 4.90
C LYS A 400 -0.52 -22.82 5.50
N LEU A 401 -1.14 -22.31 6.57
CA LEU A 401 -0.62 -21.24 7.42
C LEU A 401 -0.86 -21.58 8.89
N THR A 402 -0.05 -21.02 9.77
CA THR A 402 -0.27 -21.12 11.21
C THR A 402 -1.25 -20.03 11.65
N VAL A 403 -2.36 -20.46 12.22
CA VAL A 403 -3.40 -19.58 12.78
C VAL A 403 -3.29 -19.64 14.30
N GLY A 404 -3.06 -18.48 14.93
CA GLY A 404 -3.13 -18.33 16.37
C GLY A 404 -4.58 -18.18 16.81
N GLY A 405 -4.99 -18.93 17.82
CA GLY A 405 -6.35 -18.93 18.34
C GLY A 405 -6.39 -19.30 19.80
N GLU A 406 -7.53 -19.82 20.30
CA GLU A 406 -7.61 -20.43 21.62
C GLU A 406 -6.94 -21.81 21.58
N ASN A 407 -6.26 -22.17 22.72
CA ASN A 407 -5.61 -23.47 22.91
C ASN A 407 -6.65 -24.56 23.17
#